data_64b7188d564ff0319f7c0dcdfafad691
#
_entry.id   64b7188d564ff0319f7c0dcdfafad691
#
_cell.length_a   1.000
_cell.length_b   1.000
_cell.length_c   1.000
_cell.angle_alpha   90.00
_cell.angle_beta   90.00
_cell.angle_gamma   90.00
#
_symmetry.space_group_name_H-M   'P 1'
#
loop_
_entity.id
_entity.type
_entity.pdbx_description
1 polymer ?
#
loop_
_entity_poly.entity_id
_entity_poly.type
_entity_poly.pdbx_seq_one_letter_code
_entity_poly.pdbx_strand_id
1 'polypeptide(L)'
;MGHFSMWVNGCNLCSYNEHLNYEGDLYYLIDWFCEKLPYIIGYDNFPLPVKGDNTLELIENANKFKSEIDLEIDLWFEAKSRWIFNHGWFSTRGGAVLPYVYFRRKGNLIEISWNNLYWQNAGIDFKTKVGVQEIEVEIFIEILKEFLIEIINNFDQRLSNKKKVEEFKQNINILC
;
A
#
# COMPACT_ATOMS: atom_id res chain seq x y z
N MET A 1 -2.54 19.67 0.22
CA MET A 1 -3.07 18.80 -0.86
C MET A 1 -2.06 18.74 -1.98
N GLY A 2 -1.98 17.64 -2.70
CA GLY A 2 -1.05 17.45 -3.81
C GLY A 2 -1.42 16.25 -4.66
N HIS A 3 -0.71 16.11 -5.78
CA HIS A 3 -0.84 14.95 -6.66
C HIS A 3 0.23 13.91 -6.31
N PHE A 4 -0.17 12.66 -6.33
CA PHE A 4 0.73 11.52 -6.17
C PHE A 4 0.62 10.61 -7.39
N SER A 5 1.75 10.09 -7.84
CA SER A 5 1.82 9.10 -8.90
C SER A 5 2.74 7.96 -8.51
N MET A 6 2.29 6.73 -8.73
CA MET A 6 3.09 5.53 -8.57
C MET A 6 3.31 4.89 -9.94
N TRP A 7 4.57 4.76 -10.31
CA TRP A 7 4.97 4.15 -11.57
C TRP A 7 5.62 2.79 -11.31
N VAL A 8 5.09 1.77 -11.94
CA VAL A 8 5.60 0.41 -11.86
C VAL A 8 5.80 -0.10 -13.28
N ASN A 9 7.03 -0.43 -13.62
CA ASN A 9 7.41 -0.91 -14.96
C ASN A 9 6.86 -0.02 -16.11
N GLY A 10 6.98 1.30 -15.97
CA GLY A 10 6.51 2.27 -16.96
C GLY A 10 4.99 2.52 -16.97
N CYS A 11 4.22 1.86 -16.11
CA CYS A 11 2.79 2.04 -15.98
C CYS A 11 2.45 2.92 -14.76
N ASN A 12 1.67 3.99 -14.97
CA ASN A 12 1.16 4.80 -13.88
C ASN A 12 -0.07 4.13 -13.25
N LEU A 13 0.07 3.61 -12.05
CA LEU A 13 -1.01 2.96 -11.31
C LEU A 13 -2.10 3.93 -10.87
N CYS A 14 -1.78 5.22 -10.73
CA CYS A 14 -2.70 6.26 -10.27
C CYS A 14 -3.52 6.89 -11.40
N SER A 15 -3.31 6.48 -12.66
CA SER A 15 -4.02 7.06 -13.80
C SER A 15 -5.41 6.44 -13.96
N TYR A 16 -6.45 7.27 -13.96
CA TYR A 16 -7.85 6.88 -14.16
C TYR A 16 -8.55 7.83 -15.16
N ASN A 17 -9.86 7.68 -15.35
CA ASN A 17 -10.63 8.46 -16.32
C ASN A 17 -10.48 9.97 -16.09
N GLU A 18 -10.33 10.71 -17.19
CA GLU A 18 -9.87 12.10 -17.25
C GLU A 18 -10.83 13.14 -16.64
N HIS A 19 -12.06 12.71 -16.29
CA HIS A 19 -13.08 13.62 -15.75
C HIS A 19 -12.98 13.86 -14.25
N LEU A 20 -12.10 13.13 -13.58
CA LEU A 20 -11.94 13.18 -12.14
C LEU A 20 -10.58 13.80 -11.82
N ASN A 21 -10.60 14.92 -11.12
CA ASN A 21 -9.40 15.59 -10.65
C ASN A 21 -9.37 15.51 -9.12
N TYR A 22 -8.76 14.47 -8.58
CA TYR A 22 -8.62 14.29 -7.15
C TYR A 22 -7.24 14.72 -6.68
N GLU A 23 -7.23 15.64 -5.74
CA GLU A 23 -6.05 15.97 -4.95
C GLU A 23 -6.11 15.23 -3.62
N GLY A 24 -5.04 14.50 -3.30
CA GLY A 24 -4.91 13.79 -2.05
C GLY A 24 -4.22 14.61 -0.96
N ASP A 25 -4.52 14.27 0.28
CA ASP A 25 -3.71 14.74 1.40
C ASP A 25 -2.47 13.84 1.54
N LEU A 26 -1.33 14.34 1.07
CA LEU A 26 -0.05 13.63 1.08
C LEU A 26 0.42 13.28 2.50
N TYR A 27 -0.09 13.96 3.51
CA TYR A 27 0.20 13.67 4.91
C TYR A 27 -0.18 12.22 5.27
N TYR A 28 -1.42 11.81 4.95
CA TYR A 28 -1.89 10.44 5.25
C TYR A 28 -1.12 9.36 4.50
N LEU A 29 -0.63 9.70 3.32
CA LEU A 29 0.18 8.80 2.52
C LEU A 29 1.52 8.51 3.18
N ILE A 30 2.19 9.55 3.66
CA ILE A 30 3.46 9.43 4.35
C ILE A 30 3.30 8.74 5.69
N ASP A 31 2.28 9.13 6.45
CA ASP A 31 1.94 8.53 7.74
C ASP A 31 1.76 7.02 7.58
N TRP A 32 1.04 6.60 6.52
CA TRP A 32 0.86 5.20 6.21
C TRP A 32 2.17 4.48 5.89
N PHE A 33 3.00 5.03 4.99
CA PHE A 33 4.29 4.42 4.67
C PHE A 33 5.18 4.31 5.92
N CYS A 34 5.32 5.38 6.69
CA CYS A 34 6.13 5.36 7.90
C CYS A 34 5.65 4.33 8.93
N GLU A 35 4.33 4.17 9.08
CA GLU A 35 3.74 3.19 10.00
C GLU A 35 3.90 1.75 9.50
N LYS A 36 3.80 1.52 8.19
CA LYS A 36 3.74 0.18 7.60
C LYS A 36 5.06 -0.35 7.08
N LEU A 37 6.11 0.47 7.04
CA LEU A 37 7.45 0.06 6.62
C LEU A 37 7.94 -1.26 7.23
N PRO A 38 7.83 -1.48 8.57
CA PRO A 38 8.31 -2.73 9.18
C PRO A 38 7.61 -3.98 8.62
N TYR A 39 6.36 -3.87 8.19
CA TYR A 39 5.61 -4.97 7.59
C TYR A 39 5.98 -5.17 6.11
N ILE A 40 6.14 -4.06 5.37
CA ILE A 40 6.44 -4.08 3.94
C ILE A 40 7.82 -4.67 3.66
N ILE A 41 8.85 -4.20 4.39
CA ILE A 41 10.24 -4.63 4.20
C ILE A 41 10.62 -5.82 5.08
N GLY A 42 9.84 -6.12 6.12
CA GLY A 42 10.01 -7.25 7.00
C GLY A 42 9.52 -8.57 6.40
N TYR A 43 9.79 -9.66 7.12
CA TYR A 43 9.28 -10.98 6.73
C TYR A 43 7.94 -11.26 7.43
N ASP A 44 6.92 -10.48 7.09
CA ASP A 44 5.55 -10.70 7.56
C ASP A 44 4.79 -11.58 6.57
N ASN A 45 4.86 -12.89 6.79
CA ASN A 45 4.21 -13.87 5.92
C ASN A 45 2.69 -13.74 5.96
N PHE A 46 2.05 -14.11 4.85
CA PHE A 46 0.58 -14.21 4.81
C PHE A 46 0.12 -15.21 5.88
N PRO A 47 -0.81 -14.83 6.79
CA PRO A 47 -1.03 -15.56 8.04
C PRO A 47 -1.87 -16.83 7.90
N LEU A 48 -2.43 -17.09 6.71
CA LEU A 48 -3.36 -18.19 6.49
C LEU A 48 -2.74 -19.30 5.63
N PRO A 49 -3.06 -20.58 5.84
CA PRO A 49 -2.50 -21.71 5.11
C PRO A 49 -3.13 -21.89 3.72
N VAL A 50 -3.15 -20.84 2.93
CA VAL A 50 -3.62 -20.83 1.55
C VAL A 50 -2.46 -20.77 0.58
N LYS A 51 -2.65 -21.26 -0.65
CA LYS A 51 -1.67 -21.19 -1.72
C LYS A 51 -1.99 -20.02 -2.65
N GLY A 52 -0.95 -19.42 -3.21
CA GLY A 52 -1.05 -18.37 -4.22
C GLY A 52 0.37 -17.89 -4.59
N ASP A 53 0.60 -17.61 -5.85
CA ASP A 53 1.89 -17.15 -6.35
C ASP A 53 2.12 -15.66 -6.04
N ASN A 54 1.02 -14.92 -5.88
CA ASN A 54 1.01 -13.50 -5.58
C ASN A 54 -0.02 -13.15 -4.50
N THR A 55 0.03 -11.92 -4.01
CA THR A 55 -0.86 -11.42 -2.94
C THR A 55 -2.33 -11.48 -3.33
N LEU A 56 -2.67 -11.18 -4.59
CA LEU A 56 -4.06 -11.18 -5.03
C LEU A 56 -4.67 -12.59 -4.95
N GLU A 57 -3.91 -13.61 -5.37
CA GLU A 57 -4.32 -15.01 -5.28
C GLU A 57 -4.43 -15.48 -3.83
N LEU A 58 -3.48 -15.09 -2.97
CA LEU A 58 -3.56 -15.42 -1.53
C LEU A 58 -4.83 -14.86 -0.90
N ILE A 59 -5.17 -13.60 -1.18
CA ILE A 59 -6.38 -12.96 -0.67
C ILE A 59 -7.64 -13.63 -1.25
N GLU A 60 -7.64 -13.89 -2.56
CA GLU A 60 -8.77 -14.57 -3.23
C GLU A 60 -9.01 -15.95 -2.63
N ASN A 61 -7.95 -16.75 -2.45
CA ASN A 61 -8.08 -18.10 -1.90
C ASN A 61 -8.44 -18.06 -0.40
N ALA A 62 -7.96 -17.07 0.34
CA ALA A 62 -8.40 -16.87 1.72
C ALA A 62 -9.89 -16.49 1.83
N ASN A 63 -10.45 -15.83 0.83
CA ASN A 63 -11.88 -15.50 0.78
C ASN A 63 -12.80 -16.72 0.53
N LYS A 64 -12.24 -17.85 0.10
CA LYS A 64 -12.97 -19.09 -0.15
C LYS A 64 -13.14 -19.95 1.10
N PHE A 65 -12.51 -19.59 2.20
CA PHE A 65 -12.63 -20.31 3.47
C PHE A 65 -14.07 -20.32 3.97
N LYS A 66 -14.52 -21.50 4.43
CA LYS A 66 -15.81 -21.71 5.05
C LYS A 66 -15.63 -22.63 6.24
N SER A 67 -16.34 -22.37 7.31
CA SER A 67 -16.44 -23.23 8.48
C SER A 67 -17.88 -23.22 8.98
N GLU A 68 -18.29 -24.27 9.70
CA GLU A 68 -19.54 -24.31 10.46
C GLU A 68 -19.37 -23.70 11.86
N ILE A 69 -18.14 -23.33 12.22
CA ILE A 69 -17.78 -22.76 13.51
C ILE A 69 -17.52 -21.25 13.34
N ASP A 70 -18.42 -20.42 13.85
CA ASP A 70 -18.33 -18.97 13.74
C ASP A 70 -16.99 -18.41 14.25
N LEU A 71 -16.48 -18.94 15.36
CA LEU A 71 -15.20 -18.50 15.91
C LEU A 71 -14.03 -18.73 14.93
N GLU A 72 -14.04 -19.83 14.15
CA GLU A 72 -13.00 -20.07 13.13
C GLU A 72 -13.10 -19.06 12.00
N ILE A 73 -14.32 -18.70 11.59
CA ILE A 73 -14.56 -17.68 10.57
C ILE A 73 -14.03 -16.33 11.05
N ASP A 74 -14.33 -15.95 12.30
CA ASP A 74 -13.91 -14.68 12.86
C ASP A 74 -12.37 -14.59 12.96
N LEU A 75 -11.72 -15.63 13.50
CA LEU A 75 -10.25 -15.67 13.60
C LEU A 75 -9.57 -15.62 12.23
N TRP A 76 -10.11 -16.33 11.25
CA TRP A 76 -9.63 -16.32 9.88
C TRP A 76 -9.77 -14.93 9.25
N PHE A 77 -10.94 -14.31 9.41
CA PHE A 77 -11.23 -12.98 8.92
C PHE A 77 -10.32 -11.93 9.57
N GLU A 78 -10.13 -11.99 10.89
CA GLU A 78 -9.26 -11.06 11.62
C GLU A 78 -7.81 -11.17 11.17
N ALA A 79 -7.26 -12.39 11.05
CA ALA A 79 -5.89 -12.60 10.61
C ALA A 79 -5.66 -12.05 9.20
N LYS A 80 -6.56 -12.34 8.27
CA LYS A 80 -6.53 -11.81 6.90
C LYS A 80 -6.62 -10.28 6.90
N SER A 81 -7.58 -9.72 7.60
CA SER A 81 -7.84 -8.27 7.60
C SER A 81 -6.68 -7.49 8.21
N ARG A 82 -6.07 -8.01 9.28
CA ARG A 82 -4.89 -7.40 9.90
C ARG A 82 -3.71 -7.36 8.93
N TRP A 83 -3.46 -8.49 8.25
CA TRP A 83 -2.37 -8.55 7.26
C TRP A 83 -2.63 -7.59 6.10
N ILE A 84 -3.85 -7.60 5.53
CA ILE A 84 -4.26 -6.69 4.46
C ILE A 84 -4.08 -5.23 4.89
N PHE A 85 -4.45 -4.88 6.12
CA PHE A 85 -4.30 -3.52 6.65
C PHE A 85 -2.84 -3.07 6.76
N ASN A 86 -1.93 -4.01 7.01
CA ASN A 86 -0.49 -3.70 7.12
C ASN A 86 0.24 -3.66 5.77
N HIS A 87 -0.29 -4.33 4.74
CA HIS A 87 0.36 -4.46 3.44
C HIS A 87 -0.39 -3.75 2.31
N GLY A 88 -1.68 -3.49 2.51
CA GLY A 88 -2.53 -2.87 1.50
C GLY A 88 -2.61 -1.36 1.67
N TRP A 89 -2.31 -0.65 0.59
CA TRP A 89 -2.55 0.76 0.54
C TRP A 89 -3.99 1.03 0.15
N PHE A 90 -4.74 1.67 1.05
CA PHE A 90 -6.15 1.99 0.85
C PHE A 90 -6.35 3.47 0.60
N SER A 91 -7.05 3.77 -0.46
CA SER A 91 -7.30 5.11 -0.96
C SER A 91 -8.28 5.94 -0.14
N THR A 92 -8.99 5.36 0.81
CA THR A 92 -10.06 6.06 1.52
C THR A 92 -9.57 6.99 2.62
N ARG A 93 -8.30 6.93 2.99
CA ARG A 93 -7.73 7.88 3.95
C ARG A 93 -7.52 9.23 3.28
N GLY A 94 -8.14 10.27 3.83
CA GLY A 94 -8.01 11.64 3.33
C GLY A 94 -8.88 11.99 2.11
N GLY A 95 -9.80 11.12 1.68
CA GLY A 95 -10.71 11.40 0.55
C GLY A 95 -10.06 11.34 -0.84
N ALA A 96 -8.84 10.83 -0.94
CA ALA A 96 -8.16 10.67 -2.21
C ALA A 96 -8.59 9.40 -2.94
N VAL A 97 -8.63 9.44 -4.27
CA VAL A 97 -8.78 8.25 -5.12
C VAL A 97 -7.40 7.74 -5.47
N LEU A 98 -6.98 6.66 -4.84
CA LEU A 98 -5.68 6.04 -5.05
C LEU A 98 -5.85 4.59 -5.51
N PRO A 99 -4.87 4.02 -6.21
CA PRO A 99 -4.92 2.62 -6.62
C PRO A 99 -4.93 1.69 -5.40
N TYR A 100 -5.54 0.53 -5.56
CA TYR A 100 -5.56 -0.53 -4.56
C TYR A 100 -4.30 -1.36 -4.72
N VAL A 101 -3.27 -1.09 -3.91
CA VAL A 101 -1.93 -1.67 -4.04
C VAL A 101 -1.55 -2.40 -2.77
N TYR A 102 -0.91 -3.55 -2.91
CA TYR A 102 -0.32 -4.34 -1.84
C TYR A 102 1.19 -4.44 -2.03
N PHE A 103 1.91 -4.42 -0.91
CA PHE A 103 3.36 -4.60 -0.87
C PHE A 103 3.68 -5.81 -0.01
N ARG A 104 4.41 -6.78 -0.54
CA ARG A 104 4.80 -7.99 0.20
C ARG A 104 6.24 -8.36 -0.08
N ARG A 105 7.02 -8.62 0.97
CA ARG A 105 8.37 -9.15 0.80
C ARG A 105 8.34 -10.65 0.46
N LYS A 106 9.08 -11.03 -0.57
CA LYS A 106 9.31 -12.41 -1.03
C LYS A 106 10.81 -12.65 -1.14
N GLY A 107 11.45 -13.09 -0.04
CA GLY A 107 12.91 -13.25 -0.03
C GLY A 107 13.62 -11.91 -0.25
N ASN A 108 14.37 -11.78 -1.35
CA ASN A 108 15.07 -10.55 -1.74
C ASN A 108 14.27 -9.63 -2.66
N LEU A 109 12.98 -9.89 -2.82
CA LEU A 109 12.09 -9.10 -3.67
C LEU A 109 10.96 -8.49 -2.85
N ILE A 110 10.47 -7.33 -3.28
CA ILE A 110 9.18 -6.77 -2.91
C ILE A 110 8.22 -7.01 -4.07
N GLU A 111 7.16 -7.75 -3.80
CA GLU A 111 6.03 -7.87 -4.70
C GLU A 111 5.14 -6.64 -4.54
N ILE A 112 4.81 -6.02 -5.66
CA ILE A 112 3.84 -4.93 -5.76
C ILE A 112 2.67 -5.47 -6.57
N SER A 113 1.54 -5.68 -5.92
CA SER A 113 0.32 -6.22 -6.54
C SER A 113 -0.79 -5.18 -6.48
N TRP A 114 -1.58 -5.03 -7.51
CA TRP A 114 -2.70 -4.09 -7.51
C TRP A 114 -3.96 -4.66 -8.13
N ASN A 115 -5.12 -4.25 -7.60
CA ASN A 115 -6.43 -4.58 -8.16
C ASN A 115 -7.37 -3.37 -8.04
N ASN A 116 -7.49 -2.64 -9.13
CA ASN A 116 -8.29 -1.42 -9.23
C ASN A 116 -9.72 -1.66 -9.73
N LEU A 117 -10.12 -2.92 -9.96
CA LEU A 117 -11.47 -3.26 -10.42
C LEU A 117 -12.56 -2.85 -9.41
N TYR A 118 -12.21 -2.82 -8.13
CA TYR A 118 -13.11 -2.35 -7.07
C TYR A 118 -13.69 -0.96 -7.36
N TRP A 119 -12.90 -0.08 -7.95
CA TRP A 119 -13.28 1.30 -8.23
C TRP A 119 -14.31 1.45 -9.35
N GLN A 120 -14.46 0.45 -10.20
CA GLN A 120 -15.42 0.47 -11.31
C GLN A 120 -16.86 0.64 -10.82
N ASN A 121 -17.20 0.06 -9.66
CA ASN A 121 -18.51 0.21 -9.03
C ASN A 121 -18.81 1.66 -8.57
N ALA A 122 -17.76 2.44 -8.37
CA ALA A 122 -17.86 3.87 -8.04
C ALA A 122 -17.73 4.78 -9.28
N GLY A 123 -17.74 4.21 -10.49
CA GLY A 123 -17.60 4.96 -11.74
C GLY A 123 -16.17 5.44 -12.02
N ILE A 124 -15.18 4.92 -11.28
CA ILE A 124 -13.77 5.28 -11.44
C ILE A 124 -13.06 4.15 -12.19
N ASP A 125 -12.60 4.44 -13.40
CA ASP A 125 -11.94 3.47 -14.26
C ASP A 125 -10.43 3.75 -14.34
N PHE A 126 -9.64 2.99 -13.59
CA PHE A 126 -8.19 3.04 -13.64
C PHE A 126 -7.68 2.44 -14.96
N LYS A 127 -6.72 3.10 -15.60
CA LYS A 127 -6.08 2.60 -16.85
C LYS A 127 -5.34 1.29 -16.61
N THR A 128 -4.73 1.14 -15.42
CA THR A 128 -4.05 -0.08 -15.00
C THR A 128 -4.93 -0.84 -14.00
N LYS A 129 -5.63 -1.88 -14.48
CA LYS A 129 -6.69 -2.55 -13.69
C LYS A 129 -6.17 -3.54 -12.68
N VAL A 130 -5.38 -4.51 -13.13
CA VAL A 130 -4.83 -5.58 -12.28
C VAL A 130 -3.43 -5.87 -12.74
N GLY A 131 -2.52 -6.16 -11.80
CA GLY A 131 -1.18 -6.61 -12.13
C GLY A 131 -0.35 -6.94 -10.91
N VAL A 132 0.80 -7.53 -11.20
CA VAL A 132 1.83 -7.92 -10.23
C VAL A 132 3.19 -7.61 -10.82
N GLN A 133 4.06 -7.01 -10.03
CA GLN A 133 5.47 -6.79 -10.35
C GLN A 133 6.34 -7.07 -9.14
N GLU A 134 7.57 -7.43 -9.39
CA GLU A 134 8.55 -7.66 -8.35
C GLU A 134 9.75 -6.73 -8.58
N ILE A 135 10.31 -6.20 -7.51
CA ILE A 135 11.47 -5.33 -7.49
C ILE A 135 12.42 -5.80 -6.38
N GLU A 136 13.71 -5.67 -6.57
CA GLU A 136 14.69 -5.95 -5.52
C GLU A 136 14.43 -5.07 -4.28
N VAL A 137 14.56 -5.66 -3.09
CA VAL A 137 14.30 -4.96 -1.81
C VAL A 137 15.13 -3.70 -1.69
N GLU A 138 16.41 -3.76 -2.06
CA GLU A 138 17.34 -2.64 -1.97
C GLU A 138 16.91 -1.47 -2.88
N ILE A 139 16.50 -1.76 -4.10
CA ILE A 139 16.01 -0.74 -5.04
C ILE A 139 14.69 -0.13 -4.54
N PHE A 140 13.79 -0.97 -4.03
CA PHE A 140 12.53 -0.49 -3.45
C PHE A 140 12.77 0.45 -2.28
N ILE A 141 13.68 0.09 -1.36
CA ILE A 141 14.05 0.90 -0.20
C ILE A 141 14.65 2.24 -0.64
N GLU A 142 15.55 2.24 -1.62
CA GLU A 142 16.18 3.45 -2.13
C GLU A 142 15.14 4.43 -2.70
N ILE A 143 14.26 3.95 -3.60
CA ILE A 143 13.19 4.76 -4.20
C ILE A 143 12.25 5.31 -3.13
N LEU A 144 11.83 4.48 -2.18
CA LEU A 144 10.91 4.88 -1.12
C LEU A 144 11.56 5.91 -0.18
N LYS A 145 12.83 5.73 0.14
CA LYS A 145 13.60 6.65 0.98
C LYS A 145 13.73 8.03 0.32
N GLU A 146 14.12 8.09 -0.95
CA GLU A 146 14.21 9.34 -1.70
C GLU A 146 12.86 10.08 -1.73
N PHE A 147 11.79 9.37 -2.06
CA PHE A 147 10.43 9.90 -2.07
C PHE A 147 10.00 10.47 -0.71
N LEU A 148 10.19 9.71 0.39
CA LEU A 148 9.80 10.15 1.73
C LEU A 148 10.63 11.34 2.21
N ILE A 149 11.94 11.36 1.95
CA ILE A 149 12.82 12.49 2.31
C ILE A 149 12.38 13.76 1.58
N GLU A 150 12.12 13.68 0.28
CA GLU A 150 11.70 14.83 -0.50
C GLU A 150 10.40 15.44 0.04
N ILE A 151 9.39 14.62 0.30
CA ILE A 151 8.12 15.13 0.81
C ILE A 151 8.25 15.67 2.23
N ILE A 152 8.99 15.00 3.11
CA ILE A 152 9.17 15.47 4.49
C ILE A 152 9.90 16.80 4.54
N ASN A 153 10.90 16.99 3.70
CA ASN A 153 11.58 18.28 3.58
C ASN A 153 10.62 19.38 3.12
N ASN A 154 9.71 19.07 2.19
CA ASN A 154 8.64 19.99 1.79
C ASN A 154 7.65 20.28 2.92
N PHE A 155 7.33 19.29 3.73
CA PHE A 155 6.46 19.44 4.90
C PHE A 155 7.11 20.25 6.02
N ASP A 156 8.42 20.09 6.26
CA ASP A 156 9.14 20.83 7.29
C ASP A 156 9.06 22.35 7.07
N GLN A 157 8.93 22.78 5.82
CA GLN A 157 8.72 24.18 5.48
C GLN A 157 7.29 24.69 5.67
N ARG A 158 6.28 23.79 5.60
CA ARG A 158 4.86 24.17 5.49
C ARG A 158 4.01 23.77 6.70
N LEU A 159 4.38 22.72 7.42
CA LEU A 159 3.60 22.24 8.57
C LEU A 159 4.02 22.97 9.85
N SER A 160 3.01 23.39 10.62
CA SER A 160 3.21 23.95 11.97
C SER A 160 3.55 22.87 13.01
N ASN A 161 3.16 21.63 12.78
CA ASN A 161 3.41 20.51 13.71
C ASN A 161 4.82 19.91 13.49
N LYS A 162 5.83 20.59 14.02
CA LYS A 162 7.25 20.15 13.93
C LYS A 162 7.49 18.80 14.60
N LYS A 163 6.75 18.46 15.67
CA LYS A 163 6.89 17.18 16.35
C LYS A 163 6.57 15.99 15.42
N LYS A 164 5.53 16.13 14.60
CA LYS A 164 5.16 15.07 13.65
C LYS A 164 6.17 14.93 12.50
N VAL A 165 6.74 16.03 12.06
CA VAL A 165 7.81 16.01 11.05
C VAL A 165 9.05 15.28 11.57
N GLU A 166 9.46 15.52 12.82
CA GLU A 166 10.57 14.80 13.45
C GLU A 166 10.27 13.30 13.64
N GLU A 167 9.04 12.94 13.98
CA GLU A 167 8.59 11.55 14.03
C GLU A 167 8.72 10.85 12.66
N PHE A 168 8.31 11.50 11.58
CA PHE A 168 8.50 10.98 10.23
C PHE A 168 9.98 10.79 9.89
N LYS A 169 10.83 11.77 10.19
CA LYS A 169 12.29 11.65 9.99
C LYS A 169 12.89 10.46 10.75
N GLN A 170 12.44 10.22 11.99
CA GLN A 170 12.89 9.08 12.79
C GLN A 170 12.45 7.75 12.17
N ASN A 171 11.21 7.65 11.69
CA ASN A 171 10.69 6.43 11.08
C ASN A 171 11.41 6.06 9.78
N ILE A 172 11.86 7.04 9.01
CA ILE A 172 12.66 6.79 7.77
C ILE A 172 14.03 6.20 8.10
N ASN A 173 14.59 6.45 9.28
CA ASN A 173 15.87 5.87 9.67
C ASN A 173 15.85 4.33 9.70
N ILE A 174 14.68 3.69 9.72
CA ILE A 174 14.53 2.23 9.55
C ILE A 174 14.99 1.79 8.15
N LEU A 175 15.01 2.70 7.17
CA LEU A 175 15.48 2.45 5.81
C LEU A 175 17.00 2.66 5.63
N CYS A 176 17.70 3.08 6.68
CA CYS A 176 19.15 3.23 6.71
C CYS A 176 19.81 2.03 7.35
#